data_a11bba80c459baa353fbc2c77425921f
#
_entry.id   a11bba80c459baa353fbc2c77425921f
#
_cell.length_a   1.000
_cell.length_b   1.000
_cell.length_c   1.000
_cell.angle_alpha   90.00
_cell.angle_beta   90.00
_cell.angle_gamma   90.00
#
_symmetry.space_group_name_H-M   'P 1'
#
loop_
_entity.id
_entity.type
_entity.pdbx_description
1 polymer ?
#
loop_
_entity_poly.entity_id
_entity_poly.type
_entity_poly.pdbx_seq_one_letter_code
_entity_poly.pdbx_strand_id
1 'polypeptide(L)'
;IHVLDVGVDYVGRDGARDMAEVVKRYVRQVPAPLMIDSTQIDVLEAGLKHAGGKCVINSMNLEEGEEKLGRICELARTYGAAVVAGTIDEDPVEAMAKTAERKVSIAQRIAKIAIERHGMHPGDILFDPLVLPITTGVEADRRLALETVEGIRRISAALPECGTLIGLSNVSFGLKPAARAVLNSVFLSECRDAGLTGAIAHSSKILPKSRIPEEQWSAALDLIYDRRREGFDPLLRFIELFPEGAEEGGAPKKASLEDLPIEERLQRHIIDGEMRNLGDSLDAALRQYSALEIVNDHLLAGMKVVGELFGSGQMQLPFVLQSAEVMKAAVSKLEPHMPKVGGKTKGTVVLATVQGDVHDIGKNLVDIILTNNGYTVHNLGIKQPVASII
;
A
#
# COMPACT_ATOMS: atom_id res chain seq x y z
N ILE A 1 12.54 11.98 -18.59
CA ILE A 1 11.38 12.47 -17.82
C ILE A 1 10.56 13.33 -18.77
N HIS A 2 9.24 13.06 -18.87
CA HIS A 2 8.33 13.80 -19.74
C HIS A 2 7.52 14.84 -18.95
N VAL A 3 7.23 14.56 -17.69
CA VAL A 3 6.52 15.41 -16.74
C VAL A 3 7.22 15.26 -15.38
N LEU A 4 7.35 16.35 -14.64
CA LEU A 4 7.88 16.32 -13.26
C LEU A 4 6.72 16.40 -12.28
N ASP A 5 6.59 15.39 -11.43
CA ASP A 5 5.62 15.36 -10.35
C ASP A 5 6.13 16.14 -9.13
N VAL A 6 5.29 17.03 -8.59
CA VAL A 6 5.64 17.99 -7.53
C VAL A 6 4.59 17.93 -6.43
N GLY A 7 4.94 17.29 -5.32
CA GLY A 7 4.13 17.23 -4.10
C GLY A 7 4.87 17.89 -2.93
N VAL A 8 4.14 18.67 -2.13
CA VAL A 8 4.69 19.41 -0.98
C VAL A 8 3.80 19.29 0.27
N ASP A 9 2.81 18.42 0.23
CA ASP A 9 1.89 18.23 1.33
C ASP A 9 2.61 17.65 2.55
N TYR A 10 2.77 18.49 3.58
CA TYR A 10 3.42 18.12 4.83
C TYR A 10 2.58 18.61 6.01
N VAL A 11 2.30 17.71 6.93
CA VAL A 11 1.46 18.01 8.10
C VAL A 11 2.04 19.17 8.91
N GLY A 12 1.23 20.17 9.20
CA GLY A 12 1.63 21.35 10.00
C GLY A 12 2.33 22.47 9.22
N ARG A 13 2.40 22.38 7.88
CA ARG A 13 2.94 23.46 7.03
C ARG A 13 1.83 24.11 6.19
N ASP A 14 2.13 25.31 5.70
CA ASP A 14 1.30 26.01 4.72
C ASP A 14 1.62 25.46 3.32
N GLY A 15 0.84 24.46 2.89
CA GLY A 15 1.03 23.76 1.61
C GLY A 15 0.90 24.70 0.41
N ALA A 16 -0.02 25.65 0.43
CA ALA A 16 -0.21 26.61 -0.67
C ALA A 16 1.01 27.51 -0.86
N ARG A 17 1.57 28.00 0.22
CA ARG A 17 2.81 28.78 0.19
C ARG A 17 3.99 27.95 -0.28
N ASP A 18 4.16 26.75 0.26
CA ASP A 18 5.28 25.87 -0.09
C ASP A 18 5.19 25.45 -1.56
N MET A 19 4.01 25.11 -2.08
CA MET A 19 3.79 24.78 -3.49
C MET A 19 4.12 25.96 -4.40
N ALA A 20 3.65 27.17 -4.08
CA ALA A 20 3.96 28.37 -4.83
C ALA A 20 5.47 28.62 -4.93
N GLU A 21 6.20 28.48 -3.82
CA GLU A 21 7.66 28.69 -3.79
C GLU A 21 8.44 27.64 -4.58
N VAL A 22 8.03 26.37 -4.49
CA VAL A 22 8.69 25.27 -5.21
C VAL A 22 8.45 25.43 -6.72
N VAL A 23 7.20 25.66 -7.14
CA VAL A 23 6.84 25.82 -8.55
C VAL A 23 7.56 27.01 -9.19
N LYS A 24 7.64 28.18 -8.51
CA LYS A 24 8.41 29.35 -8.99
C LYS A 24 9.87 29.03 -9.29
N ARG A 25 10.47 28.12 -8.52
CA ARG A 25 11.87 27.68 -8.74
C ARG A 25 11.96 26.73 -9.93
N TYR A 26 11.07 25.74 -10.01
CA TYR A 26 11.09 24.73 -11.07
C TYR A 26 10.80 25.29 -12.45
N VAL A 27 9.85 26.19 -12.59
CA VAL A 27 9.51 26.84 -13.87
C VAL A 27 10.73 27.52 -14.53
N ARG A 28 11.71 27.95 -13.75
CA ARG A 28 12.93 28.60 -14.26
C ARG A 28 14.06 27.64 -14.59
N GLN A 29 13.99 26.41 -14.08
CA GLN A 29 15.14 25.47 -14.11
C GLN A 29 14.82 24.16 -14.81
N VAL A 30 13.55 23.75 -14.88
CA VAL A 30 13.13 22.45 -15.40
C VAL A 30 12.38 22.64 -16.72
N PRO A 31 12.92 22.14 -17.85
CA PRO A 31 12.28 22.25 -19.16
C PRO A 31 11.27 21.10 -19.38
N ALA A 32 10.41 20.84 -18.40
CA ALA A 32 9.38 19.81 -18.46
C ALA A 32 8.07 20.34 -17.88
N PRO A 33 6.90 19.93 -18.38
CA PRO A 33 5.62 20.17 -17.75
C PRO A 33 5.62 19.70 -16.30
N LEU A 34 4.87 20.40 -15.44
CA LEU A 34 4.72 20.05 -14.05
C LEU A 34 3.41 19.30 -13.81
N MET A 35 3.44 18.28 -12.98
CA MET A 35 2.28 17.67 -12.37
C MET A 35 2.21 18.21 -10.94
N ILE A 36 1.12 18.88 -10.59
CA ILE A 36 0.90 19.45 -9.26
C ILE A 36 0.13 18.43 -8.44
N ASP A 37 0.80 17.88 -7.43
CA ASP A 37 0.27 16.79 -6.60
C ASP A 37 -0.15 17.32 -5.23
N SER A 38 -1.46 17.31 -4.97
CA SER A 38 -2.06 17.62 -3.67
C SER A 38 -3.50 17.14 -3.59
N THR A 39 -3.96 16.85 -2.38
CA THR A 39 -5.37 16.59 -2.07
C THR A 39 -6.16 17.89 -1.78
N GLN A 40 -5.48 19.03 -1.65
CA GLN A 40 -6.05 20.32 -1.27
C GLN A 40 -6.17 21.25 -2.48
N ILE A 41 -7.36 21.80 -2.72
CA ILE A 41 -7.66 22.63 -3.89
C ILE A 41 -6.85 23.94 -3.88
N ASP A 42 -6.67 24.55 -2.74
CA ASP A 42 -5.89 25.79 -2.56
C ASP A 42 -4.39 25.58 -2.85
N VAL A 43 -3.85 24.41 -2.51
CA VAL A 43 -2.48 24.02 -2.85
C VAL A 43 -2.34 23.81 -4.35
N LEU A 44 -3.29 23.10 -4.99
CA LEU A 44 -3.33 22.93 -6.45
C LEU A 44 -3.39 24.28 -7.17
N GLU A 45 -4.29 25.16 -6.74
CA GLU A 45 -4.44 26.48 -7.33
C GLU A 45 -3.19 27.34 -7.17
N ALA A 46 -2.54 27.29 -6.00
CA ALA A 46 -1.29 28.00 -5.75
C ALA A 46 -0.17 27.53 -6.68
N GLY A 47 -0.07 26.23 -6.95
CA GLY A 47 0.86 25.66 -7.93
C GLY A 47 0.56 26.12 -9.36
N LEU A 48 -0.67 25.99 -9.79
CA LEU A 48 -1.11 26.34 -11.16
C LEU A 48 -0.94 27.83 -11.46
N LYS A 49 -1.19 28.73 -10.50
CA LYS A 49 -0.96 30.18 -10.66
C LYS A 49 0.48 30.56 -11.00
N HIS A 50 1.43 29.74 -10.60
CA HIS A 50 2.86 30.02 -10.80
C HIS A 50 3.52 29.12 -11.84
N ALA A 51 2.82 28.08 -12.31
CA ALA A 51 3.31 27.21 -13.36
C ALA A 51 3.19 27.85 -14.75
N GLY A 52 4.09 27.49 -15.64
CA GLY A 52 4.05 27.86 -17.05
C GLY A 52 3.63 26.70 -17.95
N GLY A 53 2.84 26.99 -18.97
CA GLY A 53 2.38 25.98 -19.92
C GLY A 53 1.30 25.03 -19.37
N LYS A 54 1.06 23.94 -20.10
CA LYS A 54 0.04 22.95 -19.70
C LYS A 54 0.56 22.05 -18.58
N CYS A 55 -0.08 22.13 -17.44
CA CYS A 55 0.21 21.29 -16.26
C CYS A 55 -0.73 20.09 -16.18
N VAL A 56 -0.44 19.19 -15.25
CA VAL A 56 -1.32 18.10 -14.85
C VAL A 56 -1.68 18.30 -13.38
N ILE A 57 -2.96 18.15 -13.03
CA ILE A 57 -3.42 18.12 -11.65
C ILE A 57 -3.45 16.67 -11.18
N ASN A 58 -2.83 16.36 -10.06
CA ASN A 58 -2.87 15.07 -9.40
C ASN A 58 -3.45 15.24 -7.97
N SER A 59 -4.71 14.90 -7.67
CA SER A 59 -5.67 14.24 -8.54
C SER A 59 -7.11 14.68 -8.21
N MET A 60 -8.05 14.28 -9.05
CA MET A 60 -9.48 14.29 -8.73
C MET A 60 -10.00 12.87 -8.50
N ASN A 61 -11.05 12.73 -7.72
CA ASN A 61 -11.79 11.48 -7.48
C ASN A 61 -13.18 11.79 -6.92
N LEU A 62 -13.95 10.75 -6.59
CA LEU A 62 -15.30 10.89 -6.01
C LEU A 62 -15.36 10.65 -4.50
N GLU A 63 -14.24 10.50 -3.81
CA GLU A 63 -14.21 10.21 -2.37
C GLU A 63 -14.95 11.26 -1.54
N GLU A 64 -14.78 12.54 -1.87
CA GLU A 64 -15.49 13.66 -1.24
C GLU A 64 -16.68 14.14 -2.08
N GLY A 65 -17.15 13.29 -3.00
CA GLY A 65 -18.34 13.54 -3.82
C GLY A 65 -18.10 14.37 -5.08
N GLU A 66 -19.20 14.62 -5.81
CA GLU A 66 -19.19 15.29 -7.11
C GLU A 66 -18.84 16.79 -7.00
N GLU A 67 -19.08 17.43 -5.87
CA GLU A 67 -18.81 18.87 -5.68
C GLU A 67 -17.29 19.16 -5.76
N LYS A 68 -16.48 18.41 -5.02
CA LYS A 68 -15.01 18.57 -5.06
C LYS A 68 -14.45 18.24 -6.43
N LEU A 69 -14.94 17.17 -7.07
CA LEU A 69 -14.56 16.82 -8.44
C LEU A 69 -14.86 17.98 -9.39
N GLY A 70 -16.06 18.57 -9.32
CA GLY A 70 -16.46 19.71 -10.14
C GLY A 70 -15.55 20.92 -9.97
N ARG A 71 -15.18 21.26 -8.74
CA ARG A 71 -14.22 22.35 -8.46
C ARG A 71 -12.85 22.10 -9.06
N ILE A 72 -12.36 20.86 -9.06
CA ILE A 72 -11.09 20.51 -9.71
C ILE A 72 -11.20 20.61 -11.23
N CYS A 73 -12.33 20.19 -11.83
CA CYS A 73 -12.58 20.38 -13.27
C CYS A 73 -12.60 21.86 -13.67
N GLU A 74 -13.24 22.73 -12.85
CA GLU A 74 -13.24 24.17 -13.08
C GLU A 74 -11.82 24.76 -13.01
N LEU A 75 -11.02 24.32 -12.05
CA LEU A 75 -9.62 24.70 -11.89
C LEU A 75 -8.81 24.28 -13.12
N ALA A 76 -8.96 23.01 -13.55
CA ALA A 76 -8.30 22.48 -14.73
C ALA A 76 -8.63 23.27 -15.98
N ARG A 77 -9.88 23.61 -16.21
CA ARG A 77 -10.31 24.44 -17.35
C ARG A 77 -9.77 25.86 -17.28
N THR A 78 -9.76 26.46 -16.08
CA THR A 78 -9.26 27.82 -15.87
C THR A 78 -7.80 27.96 -16.23
N TYR A 79 -6.98 26.96 -15.90
CA TYR A 79 -5.54 26.96 -16.15
C TYR A 79 -5.11 26.13 -17.36
N GLY A 80 -6.06 25.53 -18.10
CA GLY A 80 -5.75 24.68 -19.26
C GLY A 80 -4.99 23.41 -18.90
N ALA A 81 -5.20 22.86 -17.70
CA ALA A 81 -4.49 21.69 -17.20
C ALA A 81 -5.18 20.37 -17.58
N ALA A 82 -4.39 19.30 -17.71
CA ALA A 82 -4.89 17.94 -17.68
C ALA A 82 -5.08 17.47 -16.22
N VAL A 83 -5.81 16.37 -16.02
CA VAL A 83 -6.14 15.89 -14.68
C VAL A 83 -5.94 14.38 -14.57
N VAL A 84 -5.30 13.94 -13.51
CA VAL A 84 -5.30 12.54 -13.08
C VAL A 84 -6.61 12.27 -12.32
N ALA A 85 -7.31 11.19 -12.69
CA ALA A 85 -8.58 10.79 -12.09
C ALA A 85 -8.43 9.42 -11.42
N GLY A 86 -8.32 9.42 -10.09
CA GLY A 86 -8.23 8.20 -9.29
C GLY A 86 -9.55 7.43 -9.25
N THR A 87 -9.49 6.11 -9.41
CA THR A 87 -10.67 5.23 -9.31
C THR A 87 -11.08 5.00 -7.85
N ILE A 88 -11.49 6.10 -7.21
CA ILE A 88 -11.95 6.18 -5.81
C ILE A 88 -13.34 6.80 -5.82
N ASP A 89 -14.25 6.22 -5.06
CA ASP A 89 -15.61 6.75 -4.87
C ASP A 89 -15.95 6.98 -3.39
N GLU A 90 -17.18 7.36 -3.12
CA GLU A 90 -17.70 7.70 -1.80
C GLU A 90 -18.07 6.49 -0.92
N ASP A 91 -17.75 5.26 -1.34
CA ASP A 91 -18.01 4.07 -0.52
C ASP A 91 -17.25 4.15 0.82
N PRO A 92 -17.94 4.08 1.96
CA PRO A 92 -17.30 4.29 3.27
C PRO A 92 -16.34 3.16 3.70
N VAL A 93 -16.42 1.99 3.05
CA VAL A 93 -15.62 0.80 3.41
C VAL A 93 -14.53 0.53 2.38
N GLU A 94 -14.89 0.60 1.11
CA GLU A 94 -14.01 0.26 -0.02
C GLU A 94 -13.89 1.41 -1.02
N ALA A 95 -13.67 2.64 -0.56
CA ALA A 95 -13.55 3.80 -1.44
C ALA A 95 -12.61 3.56 -2.63
N MET A 96 -11.44 2.99 -2.40
CA MET A 96 -10.48 2.63 -3.44
C MET A 96 -10.89 1.35 -4.18
N ALA A 97 -11.03 1.43 -5.50
CA ALA A 97 -11.39 0.29 -6.33
C ALA A 97 -10.29 -0.79 -6.33
N LYS A 98 -10.60 -1.98 -5.85
CA LYS A 98 -9.69 -3.14 -5.84
C LYS A 98 -9.86 -4.05 -7.06
N THR A 99 -11.08 -4.23 -7.57
CA THR A 99 -11.37 -5.08 -8.73
C THR A 99 -11.36 -4.31 -10.05
N ALA A 100 -10.99 -4.95 -11.13
CA ALA A 100 -10.99 -4.36 -12.48
C ALA A 100 -12.37 -3.82 -12.88
N GLU A 101 -13.43 -4.55 -12.53
CA GLU A 101 -14.81 -4.14 -12.81
C GLU A 101 -15.14 -2.79 -12.12
N ARG A 102 -14.80 -2.67 -10.82
CA ARG A 102 -15.06 -1.45 -10.08
C ARG A 102 -14.22 -0.28 -10.56
N LYS A 103 -12.92 -0.53 -10.91
CA LYS A 103 -12.05 0.48 -11.53
C LYS A 103 -12.69 1.08 -12.79
N VAL A 104 -13.20 0.24 -13.67
CA VAL A 104 -13.87 0.68 -14.90
C VAL A 104 -15.17 1.42 -14.62
N SER A 105 -16.00 0.92 -13.72
CA SER A 105 -17.27 1.56 -13.36
C SER A 105 -17.06 2.96 -12.81
N ILE A 106 -16.11 3.14 -11.90
CA ILE A 106 -15.78 4.45 -11.32
C ILE A 106 -15.17 5.38 -12.41
N ALA A 107 -14.27 4.86 -13.24
CA ALA A 107 -13.68 5.64 -14.34
C ALA A 107 -14.75 6.17 -15.31
N GLN A 108 -15.70 5.32 -15.72
CA GLN A 108 -16.82 5.73 -16.59
C GLN A 108 -17.70 6.78 -15.91
N ARG A 109 -17.99 6.63 -14.61
CA ARG A 109 -18.77 7.61 -13.84
C ARG A 109 -18.05 8.96 -13.77
N ILE A 110 -16.75 8.98 -13.46
CA ILE A 110 -15.93 10.20 -13.43
C ILE A 110 -15.89 10.83 -14.83
N ALA A 111 -15.62 10.04 -15.89
CA ALA A 111 -15.59 10.53 -17.27
C ALA A 111 -16.91 11.22 -17.64
N LYS A 112 -18.03 10.59 -17.34
CA LYS A 112 -19.35 11.17 -17.61
C LYS A 112 -19.55 12.51 -16.91
N ILE A 113 -19.21 12.61 -15.64
CA ILE A 113 -19.34 13.86 -14.87
C ILE A 113 -18.38 14.93 -15.43
N ALA A 114 -17.10 14.61 -15.58
CA ALA A 114 -16.10 15.57 -16.00
C ALA A 114 -16.33 16.08 -17.44
N ILE A 115 -16.72 15.21 -18.38
CA ILE A 115 -16.93 15.57 -19.78
C ILE A 115 -18.30 16.23 -19.99
N GLU A 116 -19.38 15.56 -19.57
CA GLU A 116 -20.74 16.01 -19.90
C GLU A 116 -21.18 17.22 -19.06
N ARG A 117 -20.81 17.27 -17.77
CA ARG A 117 -21.27 18.34 -16.86
C ARG A 117 -20.28 19.49 -16.75
N HIS A 118 -18.96 19.17 -16.80
CA HIS A 118 -17.92 20.17 -16.59
C HIS A 118 -17.13 20.51 -17.88
N GLY A 119 -17.45 19.87 -19.02
CA GLY A 119 -16.85 20.21 -20.32
C GLY A 119 -15.36 19.97 -20.42
N MET A 120 -14.82 18.99 -19.67
CA MET A 120 -13.44 18.56 -19.81
C MET A 120 -13.23 17.88 -21.18
N HIS A 121 -12.07 18.11 -21.79
CA HIS A 121 -11.71 17.35 -22.99
C HIS A 121 -11.26 15.94 -22.59
N PRO A 122 -11.75 14.85 -23.23
CA PRO A 122 -11.36 13.48 -22.87
C PRO A 122 -9.85 13.26 -22.83
N GLY A 123 -9.12 13.80 -23.81
CA GLY A 123 -7.66 13.70 -23.88
C GLY A 123 -6.89 14.42 -22.76
N ASP A 124 -7.55 15.19 -21.93
CA ASP A 124 -7.00 15.84 -20.75
C ASP A 124 -7.29 15.07 -19.46
N ILE A 125 -7.89 13.88 -19.53
CA ILE A 125 -8.19 13.01 -18.39
C ILE A 125 -7.28 11.79 -18.45
N LEU A 126 -6.54 11.55 -17.37
CA LEU A 126 -5.66 10.40 -17.17
C LEU A 126 -6.21 9.57 -15.99
N PHE A 127 -6.80 8.41 -16.28
CA PHE A 127 -7.34 7.56 -15.22
C PHE A 127 -6.22 6.83 -14.47
N ASP A 128 -6.21 6.93 -13.13
CA ASP A 128 -5.40 6.10 -12.26
C ASP A 128 -6.25 4.95 -11.72
N PRO A 129 -6.01 3.72 -12.23
CA PRO A 129 -6.70 2.53 -11.73
C PRO A 129 -6.21 2.07 -10.35
N LEU A 130 -5.34 2.82 -9.71
CA LEU A 130 -4.71 2.56 -8.43
C LEU A 130 -3.84 1.29 -8.42
N VAL A 131 -2.60 1.46 -8.02
CA VAL A 131 -1.67 0.37 -7.75
C VAL A 131 -1.58 0.17 -6.24
N LEU A 132 -1.95 -1.01 -5.80
CA LEU A 132 -1.88 -1.42 -4.40
C LEU A 132 -0.80 -2.49 -4.23
N PRO A 133 -0.19 -2.62 -3.03
CA PRO A 133 0.86 -3.60 -2.79
C PRO A 133 0.35 -5.04 -2.93
N ILE A 134 1.13 -5.89 -3.61
CA ILE A 134 0.89 -7.35 -3.69
C ILE A 134 1.87 -8.16 -2.84
N THR A 135 2.69 -7.45 -2.10
CA THR A 135 3.85 -7.97 -1.37
C THR A 135 3.61 -7.99 0.14
N THR A 136 2.36 -7.77 0.56
CA THR A 136 1.97 -7.74 1.97
C THR A 136 1.89 -9.13 2.60
N GLY A 137 1.76 -10.20 1.80
CA GLY A 137 1.47 -11.54 2.29
C GLY A 137 -0.01 -11.77 2.66
N VAL A 138 -0.84 -10.72 2.64
CA VAL A 138 -2.28 -10.79 2.92
C VAL A 138 -2.99 -11.43 1.74
N GLU A 139 -3.85 -12.42 2.00
CA GLU A 139 -4.56 -13.19 0.96
C GLU A 139 -5.40 -12.30 0.04
N ALA A 140 -6.10 -11.32 0.59
CA ALA A 140 -6.95 -10.40 -0.16
C ALA A 140 -6.19 -9.50 -1.14
N ASP A 141 -4.89 -9.29 -0.92
CA ASP A 141 -4.07 -8.37 -1.71
C ASP A 141 -3.37 -9.05 -2.89
N ARG A 142 -3.31 -10.39 -2.90
CA ARG A 142 -2.49 -11.16 -3.85
C ARG A 142 -2.81 -10.91 -5.32
N ARG A 143 -4.07 -10.61 -5.64
CA ARG A 143 -4.54 -10.39 -7.02
C ARG A 143 -4.57 -8.93 -7.44
N LEU A 144 -4.21 -7.99 -6.58
CA LEU A 144 -4.36 -6.54 -6.85
C LEU A 144 -3.57 -6.07 -8.07
N ALA A 145 -2.40 -6.65 -8.37
CA ALA A 145 -1.66 -6.32 -9.58
C ALA A 145 -2.37 -6.82 -10.85
N LEU A 146 -2.86 -8.05 -10.86
CA LEU A 146 -3.69 -8.60 -11.94
C LEU A 146 -4.92 -7.72 -12.18
N GLU A 147 -5.63 -7.34 -11.12
CA GLU A 147 -6.80 -6.47 -11.19
C GLU A 147 -6.47 -5.07 -11.74
N THR A 148 -5.26 -4.58 -11.47
CA THR A 148 -4.81 -3.30 -12.03
C THR A 148 -4.47 -3.42 -13.51
N VAL A 149 -3.75 -4.45 -13.95
CA VAL A 149 -3.45 -4.70 -15.37
C VAL A 149 -4.74 -4.85 -16.17
N GLU A 150 -5.69 -5.63 -15.66
CA GLU A 150 -6.99 -5.82 -16.31
C GLU A 150 -7.84 -4.54 -16.28
N GLY A 151 -7.78 -3.76 -15.19
CA GLY A 151 -8.40 -2.45 -15.08
C GLY A 151 -7.90 -1.47 -16.13
N ILE A 152 -6.58 -1.39 -16.35
CA ILE A 152 -5.98 -0.57 -17.42
C ILE A 152 -6.54 -0.98 -18.78
N ARG A 153 -6.53 -2.28 -19.10
CA ARG A 153 -7.02 -2.81 -20.37
C ARG A 153 -8.47 -2.42 -20.62
N ARG A 154 -9.33 -2.60 -19.64
CA ARG A 154 -10.77 -2.30 -19.75
C ARG A 154 -11.05 -0.80 -19.77
N ILE A 155 -10.35 0.02 -19.00
CA ILE A 155 -10.50 1.49 -19.05
C ILE A 155 -10.08 2.00 -20.42
N SER A 156 -8.92 1.58 -20.96
CA SER A 156 -8.45 1.98 -22.28
C SER A 156 -9.42 1.56 -23.40
N ALA A 157 -10.08 0.40 -23.28
CA ALA A 157 -11.09 -0.04 -24.24
C ALA A 157 -12.41 0.75 -24.12
N ALA A 158 -12.84 1.07 -22.90
CA ALA A 158 -14.11 1.77 -22.63
C ALA A 158 -14.02 3.27 -22.87
N LEU A 159 -12.85 3.87 -22.68
CA LEU A 159 -12.58 5.32 -22.75
C LEU A 159 -11.34 5.59 -23.60
N PRO A 160 -11.37 5.26 -24.91
CA PRO A 160 -10.18 5.27 -25.78
C PRO A 160 -9.58 6.65 -26.02
N GLU A 161 -10.33 7.72 -25.79
CA GLU A 161 -9.84 9.10 -25.91
C GLU A 161 -9.16 9.61 -24.64
N CYS A 162 -9.30 8.89 -23.51
CA CYS A 162 -8.66 9.22 -22.25
C CYS A 162 -7.32 8.46 -22.10
N GLY A 163 -6.40 9.02 -21.32
CA GLY A 163 -5.18 8.32 -20.95
C GLY A 163 -5.35 7.49 -19.67
N THR A 164 -4.31 6.70 -19.37
CA THR A 164 -4.18 6.00 -18.08
C THR A 164 -2.81 6.29 -17.46
N LEU A 165 -2.76 6.42 -16.14
CA LEU A 165 -1.54 6.72 -15.40
C LEU A 165 -1.54 5.92 -14.09
N ILE A 166 -0.37 5.47 -13.63
CA ILE A 166 -0.24 4.75 -12.36
C ILE A 166 0.89 5.29 -11.48
N GLY A 167 0.73 5.21 -10.18
CA GLY A 167 1.81 5.31 -9.18
C GLY A 167 2.53 3.96 -9.04
N LEU A 168 3.57 3.73 -9.88
CA LEU A 168 4.17 2.41 -10.10
C LEU A 168 4.70 1.73 -8.84
N SER A 169 5.38 2.49 -7.96
CA SER A 169 6.20 1.90 -6.89
C SER A 169 5.40 1.22 -5.76
N ASN A 170 4.09 1.44 -5.71
CA ASN A 170 3.23 0.84 -4.69
C ASN A 170 3.15 -0.68 -4.82
N VAL A 171 3.18 -1.24 -6.04
CA VAL A 171 3.09 -2.70 -6.26
C VAL A 171 4.14 -3.48 -5.48
N SER A 172 5.32 -2.90 -5.26
CA SER A 172 6.49 -3.53 -4.63
C SER A 172 6.77 -3.01 -3.22
N PHE A 173 5.81 -2.34 -2.59
CA PHE A 173 6.00 -1.75 -1.26
C PHE A 173 6.43 -2.81 -0.24
N GLY A 174 7.45 -2.50 0.56
CA GLY A 174 7.97 -3.40 1.60
C GLY A 174 9.06 -4.37 1.16
N LEU A 175 9.36 -4.49 -0.14
CA LEU A 175 10.48 -5.29 -0.64
C LEU A 175 11.81 -4.54 -0.60
N LYS A 176 12.91 -5.29 -0.67
CA LYS A 176 14.27 -4.75 -0.82
C LYS A 176 14.45 -3.99 -2.14
N PRO A 177 15.34 -2.98 -2.21
CA PRO A 177 15.52 -2.15 -3.40
C PRO A 177 15.75 -2.91 -4.70
N ALA A 178 16.55 -4.00 -4.69
CA ALA A 178 16.82 -4.82 -5.87
C ALA A 178 15.54 -5.55 -6.35
N ALA A 179 14.80 -6.17 -5.46
CA ALA A 179 13.53 -6.83 -5.76
C ALA A 179 12.49 -5.82 -6.28
N ARG A 180 12.43 -4.63 -5.67
CA ARG A 180 11.54 -3.55 -6.14
C ARG A 180 11.87 -3.12 -7.56
N ALA A 181 13.14 -2.97 -7.90
CA ALA A 181 13.54 -2.56 -9.25
C ALA A 181 13.07 -3.58 -10.29
N VAL A 182 13.20 -4.87 -10.01
CA VAL A 182 12.74 -5.94 -10.91
C VAL A 182 11.21 -5.96 -10.99
N LEU A 183 10.50 -6.05 -9.86
CA LEU A 183 9.04 -6.13 -9.86
C LEU A 183 8.39 -4.92 -10.53
N ASN A 184 8.87 -3.71 -10.22
CA ASN A 184 8.38 -2.48 -10.85
C ASN A 184 8.59 -2.50 -12.37
N SER A 185 9.74 -2.99 -12.83
CA SER A 185 10.06 -3.01 -14.27
C SER A 185 9.20 -4.01 -15.03
N VAL A 186 8.98 -5.21 -14.46
CA VAL A 186 8.11 -6.23 -15.07
C VAL A 186 6.65 -5.76 -15.06
N PHE A 187 6.18 -5.23 -13.94
CA PHE A 187 4.81 -4.73 -13.82
C PHE A 187 4.54 -3.55 -14.78
N LEU A 188 5.50 -2.64 -14.92
CA LEU A 188 5.38 -1.55 -15.90
C LEU A 188 5.26 -2.08 -17.33
N SER A 189 6.00 -3.14 -17.68
CA SER A 189 5.90 -3.78 -19.00
C SER A 189 4.52 -4.36 -19.23
N GLU A 190 3.97 -5.11 -18.27
CA GLU A 190 2.62 -5.69 -18.35
C GLU A 190 1.53 -4.62 -18.44
N CYS A 191 1.65 -3.54 -17.65
CA CYS A 191 0.72 -2.41 -17.71
C CYS A 191 0.78 -1.69 -19.06
N ARG A 192 1.99 -1.47 -19.62
CA ARG A 192 2.16 -0.88 -20.96
C ARG A 192 1.47 -1.74 -22.04
N ASP A 193 1.66 -3.04 -21.99
CA ASP A 193 1.06 -3.97 -22.94
C ASP A 193 -0.48 -4.07 -22.76
N ALA A 194 -0.99 -3.65 -21.60
CA ALA A 194 -2.42 -3.50 -21.32
C ALA A 194 -3.01 -2.15 -21.80
N GLY A 195 -2.17 -1.18 -22.25
CA GLY A 195 -2.63 0.12 -22.75
C GLY A 195 -2.29 1.32 -21.84
N LEU A 196 -1.40 1.14 -20.87
CA LEU A 196 -0.94 2.24 -20.00
C LEU A 196 -0.24 3.33 -20.80
N THR A 197 -0.61 4.60 -20.56
CA THR A 197 -0.04 5.77 -21.25
C THR A 197 0.99 6.53 -20.43
N GLY A 198 0.94 6.46 -19.09
CA GLY A 198 1.87 7.14 -18.20
C GLY A 198 2.13 6.41 -16.90
N ALA A 199 3.27 6.69 -16.26
CA ALA A 199 3.59 6.18 -14.92
C ALA A 199 4.40 7.19 -14.11
N ILE A 200 4.02 7.38 -12.85
CA ILE A 200 4.84 8.07 -11.86
C ILE A 200 5.87 7.05 -11.36
N ALA A 201 7.13 7.25 -11.69
CA ALA A 201 8.20 6.32 -11.39
C ALA A 201 9.56 7.03 -11.28
N HIS A 202 10.46 6.43 -10.50
CA HIS A 202 11.87 6.84 -10.50
C HIS A 202 12.57 6.22 -11.71
N SER A 203 12.72 6.98 -12.79
CA SER A 203 13.17 6.49 -14.10
C SER A 203 14.50 5.73 -14.06
N SER A 204 15.45 6.13 -13.20
CA SER A 204 16.76 5.46 -13.09
C SER A 204 16.68 4.08 -12.41
N LYS A 205 15.54 3.72 -11.79
CA LYS A 205 15.32 2.43 -11.14
C LYS A 205 14.51 1.46 -12.00
N ILE A 206 14.15 1.84 -13.22
CA ILE A 206 13.48 0.98 -14.18
C ILE A 206 14.53 0.27 -15.03
N LEU A 207 14.49 -1.05 -15.02
CA LEU A 207 15.42 -1.91 -15.73
C LEU A 207 14.81 -2.35 -17.06
N PRO A 208 15.57 -2.29 -18.17
CA PRO A 208 15.14 -2.93 -19.40
C PRO A 208 15.14 -4.46 -19.26
N LYS A 209 14.23 -5.14 -19.95
CA LYS A 209 14.10 -6.61 -19.89
C LYS A 209 15.44 -7.34 -20.05
N SER A 210 16.31 -6.84 -20.94
CA SER A 210 17.63 -7.42 -21.22
C SER A 210 18.61 -7.42 -20.02
N ARG A 211 18.31 -6.62 -18.98
CA ARG A 211 19.12 -6.56 -17.75
C ARG A 211 18.51 -7.34 -16.59
N ILE A 212 17.35 -7.94 -16.78
CA ILE A 212 16.68 -8.76 -15.76
C ILE A 212 16.88 -10.22 -16.12
N PRO A 213 17.49 -11.05 -15.25
CA PRO A 213 17.59 -12.50 -15.47
C PRO A 213 16.21 -13.11 -15.73
N GLU A 214 16.13 -14.07 -16.67
CA GLU A 214 14.86 -14.69 -17.05
C GLU A 214 14.12 -15.33 -15.87
N GLU A 215 14.86 -15.91 -14.93
CA GLU A 215 14.30 -16.48 -13.70
C GLU A 215 13.60 -15.43 -12.85
N GLN A 216 14.22 -14.25 -12.66
CA GLN A 216 13.61 -13.13 -11.91
C GLN A 216 12.43 -12.53 -12.65
N TRP A 217 12.49 -12.46 -13.98
CA TRP A 217 11.39 -12.00 -14.82
C TRP A 217 10.18 -12.92 -14.68
N SER A 218 10.38 -14.23 -14.83
CA SER A 218 9.34 -15.24 -14.72
C SER A 218 8.71 -15.27 -13.32
N ALA A 219 9.54 -15.21 -12.27
CA ALA A 219 9.05 -15.16 -10.89
C ALA A 219 8.24 -13.88 -10.61
N ALA A 220 8.62 -12.74 -11.18
CA ALA A 220 7.83 -11.50 -11.09
C ALA A 220 6.48 -11.63 -11.80
N LEU A 221 6.43 -12.27 -12.97
CA LEU A 221 5.16 -12.57 -13.66
C LEU A 221 4.27 -13.51 -12.84
N ASP A 222 4.85 -14.56 -12.25
CA ASP A 222 4.10 -15.47 -11.39
C ASP A 222 3.49 -14.72 -10.18
N LEU A 223 4.23 -13.76 -9.62
CA LEU A 223 3.73 -12.92 -8.53
C LEU A 223 2.64 -11.94 -8.99
N ILE A 224 2.82 -11.24 -10.10
CA ILE A 224 1.85 -10.27 -10.66
C ILE A 224 0.51 -10.96 -10.97
N TYR A 225 0.56 -12.19 -11.51
CA TYR A 225 -0.61 -12.95 -11.92
C TYR A 225 -1.10 -13.96 -10.88
N ASP A 226 -0.50 -13.96 -9.68
CA ASP A 226 -0.80 -14.87 -8.56
C ASP A 226 -0.90 -16.35 -9.02
N ARG A 227 0.11 -16.84 -9.75
CA ARG A 227 0.14 -18.20 -10.31
C ARG A 227 0.57 -19.22 -9.25
N ARG A 228 -0.27 -19.44 -8.27
CA ARG A 228 -0.05 -20.41 -7.20
C ARG A 228 -0.30 -21.85 -7.67
N ARG A 229 0.38 -22.79 -7.03
CA ARG A 229 0.20 -24.23 -7.18
C ARG A 229 0.61 -24.92 -5.88
N GLU A 230 0.28 -26.20 -5.74
CA GLU A 230 0.61 -26.95 -4.53
C GLU A 230 2.12 -26.89 -4.23
N GLY A 231 2.47 -26.47 -3.01
CA GLY A 231 3.86 -26.29 -2.57
C GLY A 231 4.62 -25.08 -3.19
N PHE A 232 3.93 -24.20 -3.95
CA PHE A 232 4.55 -23.06 -4.59
C PHE A 232 3.80 -21.75 -4.28
N ASP A 233 4.45 -20.82 -3.58
CA ASP A 233 3.98 -19.46 -3.35
C ASP A 233 4.84 -18.47 -4.17
N PRO A 234 4.24 -17.71 -5.11
CA PRO A 234 4.97 -16.76 -5.95
C PRO A 234 5.70 -15.68 -5.19
N LEU A 235 5.15 -15.17 -4.08
CA LEU A 235 5.77 -14.12 -3.28
C LEU A 235 7.04 -14.64 -2.58
N LEU A 236 6.96 -15.80 -1.94
CA LEU A 236 8.11 -16.41 -1.28
C LEU A 236 9.20 -16.73 -2.29
N ARG A 237 8.83 -17.35 -3.44
CA ARG A 237 9.78 -17.64 -4.52
C ARG A 237 10.46 -16.38 -5.05
N PHE A 238 9.71 -15.30 -5.26
CA PHE A 238 10.27 -14.03 -5.73
C PHE A 238 11.26 -13.44 -4.73
N ILE A 239 10.92 -13.44 -3.42
CA ILE A 239 11.81 -12.92 -2.38
C ILE A 239 13.10 -13.73 -2.27
N GLU A 240 13.06 -15.07 -2.40
CA GLU A 240 14.23 -15.95 -2.37
C GLU A 240 15.28 -15.61 -3.44
N LEU A 241 14.88 -15.04 -4.58
CA LEU A 241 15.79 -14.61 -5.63
C LEU A 241 16.60 -13.34 -5.31
N PHE A 242 16.33 -12.72 -4.16
CA PHE A 242 17.02 -11.50 -3.70
C PHE A 242 17.54 -11.67 -2.27
N PRO A 243 18.46 -12.62 -2.02
CA PRO A 243 19.03 -12.86 -0.68
C PRO A 243 19.77 -11.63 -0.15
N GLU A 244 19.99 -11.59 1.16
CA GLU A 244 20.86 -10.59 1.77
C GLU A 244 22.32 -10.93 1.43
N GLY A 245 23.06 -9.95 0.91
CA GLY A 245 24.49 -10.03 0.65
C GLY A 245 24.89 -11.33 -0.06
N ALA A 246 25.25 -11.26 -1.31
CA ALA A 246 25.86 -12.39 -2.01
C ALA A 246 27.25 -12.64 -1.41
N GLU A 247 27.34 -13.07 -0.16
CA GLU A 247 28.50 -13.79 0.39
C GLU A 247 28.07 -15.24 0.60
N GLU A 248 28.87 -16.12 0.03
CA GLU A 248 28.74 -17.57 0.05
C GLU A 248 28.57 -18.09 1.49
N GLY A 249 27.39 -18.58 1.80
CA GLY A 249 27.12 -19.24 3.06
C GLY A 249 25.70 -19.82 3.05
N GLY A 250 25.66 -21.14 2.85
CA GLY A 250 24.38 -21.87 2.78
C GLY A 250 23.45 -21.51 3.93
N ALA A 251 22.18 -21.36 3.62
CA ALA A 251 21.14 -21.20 4.61
C ALA A 251 21.25 -22.33 5.65
N PRO A 252 21.32 -22.02 6.96
CA PRO A 252 21.30 -23.07 7.97
C PRO A 252 19.99 -23.84 7.80
N LYS A 253 20.05 -25.17 7.76
CA LYS A 253 18.87 -26.03 7.85
C LYS A 253 18.10 -25.57 9.09
N LYS A 254 16.92 -25.00 8.91
CA LYS A 254 16.03 -24.64 10.03
C LYS A 254 15.79 -25.93 10.82
N ALA A 255 16.13 -25.90 12.10
CA ALA A 255 15.77 -26.97 13.01
C ALA A 255 14.24 -27.14 12.98
N SER A 256 13.75 -28.38 13.06
CA SER A 256 12.30 -28.60 13.14
C SER A 256 11.76 -27.86 14.36
N LEU A 257 10.69 -27.09 14.19
CA LEU A 257 10.05 -26.39 15.33
C LEU A 257 9.67 -27.35 16.46
N GLU A 258 9.39 -28.59 16.11
CA GLU A 258 8.97 -29.64 17.05
C GLU A 258 10.11 -30.05 18.02
N ASP A 259 11.37 -29.85 17.64
CA ASP A 259 12.53 -30.20 18.45
C ASP A 259 12.93 -29.09 19.46
N LEU A 260 12.28 -27.91 19.38
CA LEU A 260 12.58 -26.77 20.26
C LEU A 260 11.78 -26.84 21.56
N PRO A 261 12.31 -26.28 22.69
CA PRO A 261 11.52 -25.99 23.88
C PRO A 261 10.28 -25.19 23.53
N ILE A 262 9.19 -25.36 24.30
CA ILE A 262 7.90 -24.76 23.94
C ILE A 262 7.95 -23.24 23.88
N GLU A 263 8.72 -22.61 24.72
CA GLU A 263 8.93 -21.16 24.80
C GLU A 263 9.58 -20.62 23.52
N GLU A 264 10.66 -21.28 23.11
CA GLU A 264 11.40 -20.92 21.88
C GLU A 264 10.56 -21.24 20.64
N ARG A 265 9.80 -22.36 20.68
CA ARG A 265 8.89 -22.75 19.59
C ARG A 265 7.82 -21.68 19.35
N LEU A 266 7.19 -21.16 20.41
CA LEU A 266 6.22 -20.08 20.33
C LEU A 266 6.80 -18.79 19.76
N GLN A 267 7.99 -18.39 20.22
CA GLN A 267 8.70 -17.24 19.67
C GLN A 267 9.01 -17.44 18.18
N ARG A 268 9.46 -18.63 17.80
CA ARG A 268 9.77 -18.97 16.40
C ARG A 268 8.56 -18.96 15.50
N HIS A 269 7.40 -19.43 15.95
CA HIS A 269 6.17 -19.28 15.19
C HIS A 269 5.92 -17.82 14.79
N ILE A 270 6.14 -16.88 15.72
CA ILE A 270 6.01 -15.45 15.47
C ILE A 270 7.12 -14.94 14.55
N ILE A 271 8.40 -15.19 14.88
CA ILE A 271 9.55 -14.65 14.14
C ILE A 271 9.58 -15.13 12.69
N ASP A 272 9.29 -16.43 12.48
CA ASP A 272 9.31 -17.05 11.16
C ASP A 272 7.96 -16.91 10.40
N GLY A 273 6.92 -16.36 11.04
CA GLY A 273 5.57 -16.25 10.44
C GLY A 273 4.91 -17.61 10.19
N GLU A 274 5.25 -18.66 10.94
CA GLU A 274 4.85 -20.05 10.66
C GLU A 274 3.53 -20.42 11.36
N MET A 275 2.47 -20.58 10.57
CA MET A 275 1.13 -20.96 11.05
C MET A 275 0.98 -22.45 11.29
N ARG A 276 1.80 -23.29 10.64
CA ARG A 276 1.68 -24.75 10.72
C ARG A 276 1.96 -25.20 12.16
N ASN A 277 1.11 -26.08 12.68
CA ASN A 277 1.19 -26.64 14.05
C ASN A 277 1.17 -25.58 15.18
N LEU A 278 0.84 -24.31 14.89
CA LEU A 278 0.67 -23.26 15.89
C LEU A 278 -0.35 -23.68 16.95
N GLY A 279 -1.47 -24.25 16.51
CA GLY A 279 -2.53 -24.74 17.38
C GLY A 279 -2.03 -25.75 18.41
N ASP A 280 -1.28 -26.74 17.98
CA ASP A 280 -0.73 -27.80 18.82
C ASP A 280 0.33 -27.26 19.80
N SER A 281 1.15 -26.31 19.32
CA SER A 281 2.13 -25.62 20.16
C SER A 281 1.46 -24.80 21.27
N LEU A 282 0.37 -24.09 20.96
CA LEU A 282 -0.40 -23.34 21.97
C LEU A 282 -1.08 -24.27 22.98
N ASP A 283 -1.66 -25.41 22.53
CA ASP A 283 -2.27 -26.39 23.41
C ASP A 283 -1.24 -27.06 24.36
N ALA A 284 -0.02 -27.28 23.83
CA ALA A 284 1.08 -27.76 24.66
C ALA A 284 1.54 -26.72 25.69
N ALA A 285 1.59 -25.45 25.30
CA ALA A 285 1.96 -24.34 26.17
C ALA A 285 0.93 -24.09 27.29
N LEU A 286 -0.37 -24.21 27.00
CA LEU A 286 -1.45 -24.07 27.98
C LEU A 286 -1.41 -25.10 29.10
N ARG A 287 -0.67 -26.20 28.96
CA ARG A 287 -0.45 -27.20 30.00
C ARG A 287 0.57 -26.74 31.08
N GLN A 288 1.39 -25.72 30.73
CA GLN A 288 2.51 -25.26 31.58
C GLN A 288 2.36 -23.80 31.98
N TYR A 289 1.69 -22.98 31.15
CA TYR A 289 1.56 -21.54 31.33
C TYR A 289 0.11 -21.09 31.22
N SER A 290 -0.24 -20.00 31.86
CA SER A 290 -1.52 -19.34 31.66
C SER A 290 -1.54 -18.66 30.22
N ALA A 291 -2.73 -18.47 29.67
CA ALA A 291 -2.87 -17.80 28.37
C ALA A 291 -2.23 -16.40 28.37
N LEU A 292 -2.29 -15.67 29.47
CA LEU A 292 -1.65 -14.35 29.61
C LEU A 292 -0.12 -14.42 29.62
N GLU A 293 0.48 -15.39 30.29
CA GLU A 293 1.93 -15.62 30.28
C GLU A 293 2.39 -16.00 28.87
N ILE A 294 1.66 -16.87 28.16
CA ILE A 294 1.98 -17.23 26.78
C ILE A 294 2.03 -15.98 25.89
N VAL A 295 1.03 -15.09 25.99
CA VAL A 295 1.01 -13.86 25.19
C VAL A 295 2.12 -12.92 25.59
N ASN A 296 2.26 -12.59 26.88
CA ASN A 296 3.14 -11.52 27.32
C ASN A 296 4.62 -11.92 27.33
N ASP A 297 4.94 -13.14 27.72
CA ASP A 297 6.34 -13.55 27.92
C ASP A 297 6.93 -14.27 26.71
N HIS A 298 6.09 -14.93 25.89
CA HIS A 298 6.56 -15.72 24.77
C HIS A 298 6.21 -15.11 23.40
N LEU A 299 4.92 -14.83 23.13
CA LEU A 299 4.53 -14.32 21.81
C LEU A 299 4.99 -12.87 21.59
N LEU A 300 4.85 -12.00 22.60
CA LEU A 300 5.35 -10.62 22.52
C LEU A 300 6.87 -10.54 22.44
N ALA A 301 7.59 -11.46 23.08
CA ALA A 301 9.04 -11.55 22.92
C ALA A 301 9.42 -11.85 21.44
N GLY A 302 8.69 -12.74 20.78
CA GLY A 302 8.84 -12.98 19.33
C GLY A 302 8.56 -11.73 18.50
N MET A 303 7.45 -11.01 18.77
CA MET A 303 7.12 -9.76 18.08
C MET A 303 8.16 -8.66 18.30
N LYS A 304 8.78 -8.58 19.47
CA LYS A 304 9.88 -7.65 19.73
C LYS A 304 11.06 -7.92 18.81
N VAL A 305 11.47 -9.17 18.65
CA VAL A 305 12.54 -9.58 17.72
C VAL A 305 12.17 -9.20 16.26
N VAL A 306 10.92 -9.44 15.84
CA VAL A 306 10.41 -9.02 14.53
C VAL A 306 10.56 -7.51 14.35
N GLY A 307 10.19 -6.71 15.36
CA GLY A 307 10.34 -5.26 15.33
C GLY A 307 11.79 -4.79 15.21
N GLU A 308 12.72 -5.42 15.94
CA GLU A 308 14.15 -5.14 15.87
C GLU A 308 14.75 -5.50 14.51
N LEU A 309 14.39 -6.67 13.96
CA LEU A 309 14.81 -7.11 12.63
C LEU A 309 14.27 -6.19 11.52
N PHE A 310 13.03 -5.74 11.63
CA PHE A 310 12.44 -4.79 10.70
C PHE A 310 13.10 -3.42 10.80
N GLY A 311 13.28 -2.89 12.01
CA GLY A 311 13.92 -1.60 12.25
C GLY A 311 15.38 -1.54 11.78
N SER A 312 16.11 -2.66 11.84
CA SER A 312 17.48 -2.79 11.34
C SER A 312 17.54 -3.11 9.82
N GLY A 313 16.40 -3.28 9.14
CA GLY A 313 16.34 -3.62 7.72
C GLY A 313 16.62 -5.09 7.40
N GLN A 314 16.80 -5.96 8.42
CA GLN A 314 17.04 -7.40 8.26
C GLN A 314 15.77 -8.20 7.96
N MET A 315 14.60 -7.66 8.23
CA MET A 315 13.31 -8.28 7.87
C MET A 315 12.52 -7.38 6.96
N GLN A 316 11.92 -7.94 5.91
CA GLN A 316 11.06 -7.21 4.99
C GLN A 316 9.61 -7.17 5.50
N LEU A 317 8.86 -6.12 5.12
CA LEU A 317 7.49 -5.91 5.55
C LEU A 317 6.56 -7.13 5.39
N PRO A 318 6.60 -7.91 4.28
CA PRO A 318 5.74 -9.09 4.14
C PRO A 318 5.89 -10.09 5.29
N PHE A 319 7.11 -10.29 5.79
CA PHE A 319 7.35 -11.20 6.92
C PHE A 319 6.83 -10.63 8.24
N VAL A 320 6.94 -9.29 8.43
CA VAL A 320 6.33 -8.62 9.61
C VAL A 320 4.82 -8.83 9.63
N LEU A 321 4.16 -8.71 8.48
CA LEU A 321 2.72 -8.92 8.35
C LEU A 321 2.34 -10.39 8.58
N GLN A 322 3.12 -11.35 8.09
CA GLN A 322 2.94 -12.76 8.39
C GLN A 322 3.07 -13.03 9.89
N SER A 323 4.08 -12.45 10.55
CA SER A 323 4.26 -12.54 12.01
C SER A 323 3.05 -11.95 12.76
N ALA A 324 2.50 -10.83 12.29
CA ALA A 324 1.31 -10.21 12.88
C ALA A 324 0.06 -11.10 12.74
N GLU A 325 -0.13 -11.76 11.57
CA GLU A 325 -1.23 -12.71 11.38
C GLU A 325 -1.08 -13.95 12.28
N VAL A 326 0.13 -14.48 12.46
CA VAL A 326 0.39 -15.57 13.41
C VAL A 326 0.06 -15.14 14.84
N MET A 327 0.48 -13.93 15.24
CA MET A 327 0.16 -13.35 16.54
C MET A 327 -1.34 -13.25 16.76
N LYS A 328 -2.08 -12.72 15.78
CA LYS A 328 -3.54 -12.60 15.82
C LYS A 328 -4.22 -13.96 15.97
N ALA A 329 -3.80 -14.94 15.18
CA ALA A 329 -4.33 -16.30 15.26
C ALA A 329 -4.06 -16.96 16.62
N ALA A 330 -2.84 -16.78 17.16
CA ALA A 330 -2.46 -17.28 18.48
C ALA A 330 -3.31 -16.66 19.59
N VAL A 331 -3.48 -15.35 19.60
CA VAL A 331 -4.30 -14.66 20.60
C VAL A 331 -5.77 -15.06 20.48
N SER A 332 -6.33 -15.15 19.29
CA SER A 332 -7.71 -15.59 19.09
C SER A 332 -7.95 -17.01 19.65
N LYS A 333 -6.97 -17.91 19.53
CA LYS A 333 -7.04 -19.26 20.13
C LYS A 333 -6.91 -19.22 21.65
N LEU A 334 -6.10 -18.30 22.21
CA LEU A 334 -5.88 -18.18 23.65
C LEU A 334 -6.99 -17.41 24.38
N GLU A 335 -7.75 -16.57 23.69
CA GLU A 335 -8.81 -15.71 24.25
C GLU A 335 -9.83 -16.47 25.14
N PRO A 336 -10.35 -17.67 24.75
CA PRO A 336 -11.25 -18.44 25.61
C PRO A 336 -10.62 -18.90 26.93
N HIS A 337 -9.29 -18.99 26.99
CA HIS A 337 -8.51 -19.43 28.16
C HIS A 337 -8.02 -18.26 29.03
N MET A 338 -8.27 -17.02 28.59
CA MET A 338 -7.92 -15.84 29.39
C MET A 338 -8.97 -15.61 30.46
N PRO A 339 -8.55 -15.26 31.70
CA PRO A 339 -9.50 -14.89 32.73
C PRO A 339 -10.30 -13.68 32.24
N LYS A 340 -11.63 -13.80 32.19
CA LYS A 340 -12.50 -12.64 31.98
C LYS A 340 -12.30 -11.73 33.18
N VAL A 341 -11.38 -10.77 33.05
CA VAL A 341 -11.14 -9.76 34.09
C VAL A 341 -12.39 -8.89 34.14
N GLY A 342 -13.28 -9.22 35.05
CA GLY A 342 -14.38 -8.34 35.41
C GLY A 342 -13.79 -7.05 35.97
N GLY A 343 -13.74 -6.00 35.17
CA GLY A 343 -13.89 -4.68 35.67
C GLY A 343 -12.69 -3.76 35.83
N LYS A 344 -11.47 -4.02 35.38
CA LYS A 344 -10.48 -2.92 35.27
C LYS A 344 -9.59 -3.11 34.04
N THR A 345 -9.93 -2.44 32.95
CA THR A 345 -9.00 -2.19 31.85
C THR A 345 -7.79 -1.41 32.40
N LYS A 346 -6.60 -1.65 31.82
CA LYS A 346 -5.40 -0.86 32.14
C LYS A 346 -5.56 0.61 31.74
N GLY A 347 -6.50 0.89 30.86
CA GLY A 347 -6.82 2.22 30.35
C GLY A 347 -7.58 2.12 29.03
N THR A 348 -8.05 3.26 28.56
CA THR A 348 -8.71 3.38 27.25
C THR A 348 -7.80 4.14 26.28
N VAL A 349 -7.65 3.63 25.08
CA VAL A 349 -6.83 4.23 24.02
C VAL A 349 -7.70 4.44 22.80
N VAL A 350 -7.63 5.62 22.19
CA VAL A 350 -8.24 5.90 20.89
C VAL A 350 -7.15 5.83 19.83
N LEU A 351 -7.37 5.03 18.81
CA LEU A 351 -6.48 4.91 17.66
C LEU A 351 -7.19 5.39 16.40
N ALA A 352 -6.52 6.24 15.65
CA ALA A 352 -7.01 6.72 14.37
C ALA A 352 -5.84 7.08 13.46
N THR A 353 -6.02 6.92 12.15
CA THR A 353 -5.18 7.60 11.16
C THR A 353 -5.84 8.93 10.85
N VAL A 354 -5.08 10.01 10.95
CA VAL A 354 -5.61 11.39 10.80
C VAL A 354 -6.06 11.68 9.37
N GLN A 355 -6.88 12.70 9.21
CA GLN A 355 -7.36 13.16 7.90
C GLN A 355 -6.19 13.43 6.95
N GLY A 356 -6.28 12.89 5.73
CA GLY A 356 -5.23 12.96 4.71
C GLY A 356 -4.25 11.80 4.73
N ASP A 357 -4.28 10.92 5.76
CA ASP A 357 -3.44 9.73 5.84
C ASP A 357 -4.30 8.45 5.71
N VAL A 358 -3.86 7.52 4.86
CA VAL A 358 -4.54 6.24 4.57
C VAL A 358 -3.79 5.02 5.11
N HIS A 359 -2.66 5.23 5.79
CA HIS A 359 -1.85 4.14 6.30
C HIS A 359 -2.51 3.51 7.53
N ASP A 360 -3.05 2.31 7.39
CA ASP A 360 -3.75 1.58 8.46
C ASP A 360 -2.96 0.41 9.05
N ILE A 361 -1.98 -0.14 8.34
CA ILE A 361 -1.23 -1.34 8.74
C ILE A 361 -0.56 -1.13 10.11
N GLY A 362 0.19 -0.05 10.27
CA GLY A 362 0.85 0.27 11.54
C GLY A 362 -0.14 0.51 12.68
N LYS A 363 -1.23 1.22 12.43
CA LYS A 363 -2.30 1.47 13.39
C LYS A 363 -2.98 0.18 13.84
N ASN A 364 -3.30 -0.72 12.90
CA ASN A 364 -3.96 -1.99 13.21
C ASN A 364 -3.04 -2.94 14.00
N LEU A 365 -1.73 -2.90 13.75
CA LEU A 365 -0.74 -3.63 14.55
C LEU A 365 -0.71 -3.11 16.00
N VAL A 366 -0.71 -1.79 16.19
CA VAL A 366 -0.77 -1.17 17.54
C VAL A 366 -2.06 -1.52 18.26
N ASP A 367 -3.21 -1.55 17.56
CA ASP A 367 -4.50 -1.98 18.09
C ASP A 367 -4.42 -3.40 18.66
N ILE A 368 -3.92 -4.35 17.87
CA ILE A 368 -3.75 -5.74 18.27
C ILE A 368 -2.88 -5.84 19.54
N ILE A 369 -1.74 -5.14 19.57
CA ILE A 369 -0.82 -5.17 20.71
C ILE A 369 -1.46 -4.60 21.97
N LEU A 370 -2.12 -3.44 21.89
CA LEU A 370 -2.73 -2.78 23.03
C LEU A 370 -3.93 -3.57 23.58
N THR A 371 -4.81 -4.04 22.70
CA THR A 371 -5.96 -4.85 23.08
C THR A 371 -5.51 -6.11 23.81
N ASN A 372 -4.48 -6.79 23.29
CA ASN A 372 -3.93 -8.00 23.91
C ASN A 372 -3.22 -7.74 25.24
N ASN A 373 -2.79 -6.51 25.48
CA ASN A 373 -2.20 -6.08 26.75
C ASN A 373 -3.24 -5.57 27.77
N GLY A 374 -4.54 -5.70 27.48
CA GLY A 374 -5.61 -5.38 28.42
C GLY A 374 -6.03 -3.90 28.42
N TYR A 375 -5.76 -3.17 27.35
CA TYR A 375 -6.35 -1.85 27.09
C TYR A 375 -7.67 -1.99 26.35
N THR A 376 -8.60 -1.08 26.62
CA THR A 376 -9.77 -0.90 25.76
C THR A 376 -9.36 0.00 24.59
N VAL A 377 -9.37 -0.53 23.38
CA VAL A 377 -8.99 0.26 22.19
C VAL A 377 -10.23 0.63 21.38
N HIS A 378 -10.40 1.94 21.14
CA HIS A 378 -11.36 2.47 20.18
C HIS A 378 -10.63 2.78 18.88
N ASN A 379 -10.69 1.87 17.92
CA ASN A 379 -10.10 2.05 16.61
C ASN A 379 -11.11 2.76 15.70
N LEU A 380 -10.88 4.04 15.43
CA LEU A 380 -11.76 4.89 14.62
C LEU A 380 -11.54 4.72 13.11
N GLY A 381 -10.54 3.91 12.69
CA GLY A 381 -10.23 3.72 11.29
C GLY A 381 -9.24 4.75 10.75
N ILE A 382 -9.28 4.96 9.43
CA ILE A 382 -8.41 5.90 8.71
C ILE A 382 -9.11 7.24 8.45
N LYS A 383 -8.33 8.26 8.05
CA LYS A 383 -8.82 9.58 7.60
C LYS A 383 -9.72 10.29 8.61
N GLN A 384 -9.51 10.10 9.88
CA GLN A 384 -10.35 10.67 10.91
C GLN A 384 -10.05 12.16 11.12
N PRO A 385 -11.06 13.05 11.07
CA PRO A 385 -10.90 14.44 11.44
C PRO A 385 -10.58 14.54 12.95
N VAL A 386 -9.81 15.57 13.33
CA VAL A 386 -9.41 15.78 14.74
C VAL A 386 -10.62 15.81 15.69
N ALA A 387 -11.73 16.41 15.25
CA ALA A 387 -12.99 16.48 16.02
C ALA A 387 -13.62 15.12 16.34
N SER A 388 -13.29 14.07 15.57
CA SER A 388 -13.77 12.70 15.82
C SER A 388 -12.86 11.93 16.77
N ILE A 389 -11.63 12.42 16.98
CA ILE A 389 -10.63 11.78 17.84
C ILE A 389 -10.73 12.33 19.27
N ILE A 390 -11.09 13.59 19.44
CA ILE A 390 -11.29 14.30 20.70
C ILE A 390 -12.73 14.19 21.18
#